data_b9b64d8ce0ef5ed405f09c2c55e1f509
#
_entry.id   b9b64d8ce0ef5ed405f09c2c55e1f509
#
_cell.length_a   1.000
_cell.length_b   1.000
_cell.length_c   1.000
_cell.angle_alpha   90.00
_cell.angle_beta   90.00
_cell.angle_gamma   90.00
#
_symmetry.space_group_name_H-M   'P 1'
#
loop_
_entity.id
_entity.type
_entity.pdbx_description
1 polymer ?
#
loop_
_entity_poly.entity_id
_entity_poly.type
_entity_poly.pdbx_seq_one_letter_code
_entity_poly.pdbx_strand_id
1 'polypeptide(L)'
;MSEAEASLAPTRFLVEAVNDALHVELERDPAVMVLGEDVGRLGGVFRATAGLKERFGADRCVDTPLAEAGILGTAVGLCMAGWRPVCEMQYDAFSYPALDQLINHVGRYRWRTRGKMSFPLVIRMPYGGGVRAPELHDDSPETYYVHTPGVKVAIPSTPADAKGLLAAAIRDPDPVVVFEPKLIYRTARGEVPEGEHVVPLGRARVAREGSDVTLVAYGAMVPLAERAADALDGEASCEVLDLRTLKPLDEEALLASVGKTGRAVVVQEAPRVCGFAAEVAAVLAEKAIFDLRGPVLRVTGYDVPYPYWQIEDAYMPSVERIADAVRRLLAS
;
A
#
# COMPACT_ATOMS: atom_id res chain seq x y z
N MET A 1 -26.44 12.12 35.39
CA MET A 1 -26.15 12.14 33.96
C MET A 1 -24.77 11.51 33.81
N SER A 2 -24.70 10.24 33.42
CA SER A 2 -23.44 9.53 33.24
C SER A 2 -22.74 10.08 31.99
N GLU A 3 -21.50 10.54 32.16
CA GLU A 3 -20.58 10.71 31.05
C GLU A 3 -20.48 9.38 30.34
N ALA A 4 -20.87 9.36 29.06
CA ALA A 4 -20.65 8.20 28.21
C ALA A 4 -19.13 8.00 28.15
N GLU A 5 -18.62 6.91 28.73
CA GLU A 5 -17.28 6.44 28.51
C GLU A 5 -17.09 6.36 26.98
N ALA A 6 -16.29 7.25 26.41
CA ALA A 6 -15.85 7.13 25.04
C ALA A 6 -15.07 5.82 24.96
N SER A 7 -15.69 4.80 24.37
CA SER A 7 -15.04 3.52 24.14
C SER A 7 -13.79 3.80 23.30
N LEU A 8 -12.62 3.60 23.89
CA LEU A 8 -11.35 3.69 23.17
C LEU A 8 -11.40 2.66 22.02
N ALA A 9 -11.07 3.10 20.81
CA ALA A 9 -11.03 2.22 19.67
C ALA A 9 -10.08 1.03 19.94
N PRO A 10 -10.45 -0.21 19.55
CA PRO A 10 -9.62 -1.37 19.84
C PRO A 10 -8.26 -1.26 19.15
N THR A 11 -7.22 -1.65 19.86
CA THR A 11 -5.87 -1.70 19.31
C THR A 11 -5.68 -3.02 18.56
N ARG A 12 -5.32 -2.94 17.27
CA ARG A 12 -5.13 -4.09 16.36
C ARG A 12 -3.78 -4.06 15.68
N PHE A 13 -3.31 -5.22 15.24
CA PHE A 13 -2.24 -5.31 14.25
C PHE A 13 -2.76 -4.97 12.84
N LEU A 14 -1.86 -4.62 11.92
CA LEU A 14 -2.24 -4.26 10.56
C LEU A 14 -3.02 -5.39 9.85
N VAL A 15 -2.59 -6.64 9.97
CA VAL A 15 -3.30 -7.80 9.40
C VAL A 15 -4.69 -8.02 10.01
N GLU A 16 -4.86 -7.73 11.29
CA GLU A 16 -6.16 -7.80 11.97
C GLU A 16 -7.11 -6.68 11.49
N ALA A 17 -6.56 -5.51 11.18
CA ALA A 17 -7.33 -4.41 10.61
C ALA A 17 -7.79 -4.69 9.16
N VAL A 18 -6.96 -5.38 8.38
CA VAL A 18 -7.36 -5.91 7.05
C VAL A 18 -8.51 -6.91 7.19
N ASN A 19 -8.39 -7.87 8.12
CA ASN A 19 -9.46 -8.84 8.40
C ASN A 19 -10.77 -8.16 8.82
N ASP A 20 -10.69 -7.17 9.71
CA ASP A 20 -11.83 -6.39 10.17
C ASP A 20 -12.51 -5.62 9.02
N ALA A 21 -11.73 -5.00 8.12
CA ALA A 21 -12.25 -4.36 6.91
C ALA A 21 -13.06 -5.34 6.05
N LEU A 22 -12.51 -6.54 5.80
CA LEU A 22 -13.18 -7.56 5.00
C LEU A 22 -14.50 -8.03 5.66
N HIS A 23 -14.51 -8.24 6.97
CA HIS A 23 -15.73 -8.57 7.70
C HIS A 23 -16.80 -7.49 7.57
N VAL A 24 -16.42 -6.22 7.75
CA VAL A 24 -17.34 -5.07 7.64
C VAL A 24 -17.90 -4.93 6.22
N GLU A 25 -17.06 -5.02 5.21
CA GLU A 25 -17.51 -4.82 3.82
C GLU A 25 -18.32 -5.99 3.27
N LEU A 26 -18.02 -7.24 3.67
CA LEU A 26 -18.83 -8.40 3.35
C LEU A 26 -20.22 -8.34 4.01
N GLU A 27 -20.32 -7.83 5.23
CA GLU A 27 -21.60 -7.63 5.92
C GLU A 27 -22.41 -6.51 5.30
N ARG A 28 -21.76 -5.41 4.92
CA ARG A 28 -22.39 -4.23 4.35
C ARG A 28 -22.98 -4.46 2.96
N ASP A 29 -22.27 -5.19 2.09
CA ASP A 29 -22.64 -5.32 0.68
C ASP A 29 -22.66 -6.80 0.24
N PRO A 30 -23.84 -7.35 -0.09
CA PRO A 30 -23.97 -8.74 -0.52
C PRO A 30 -23.26 -9.05 -1.86
N ALA A 31 -22.88 -8.04 -2.64
CA ALA A 31 -22.11 -8.22 -3.87
C ALA A 31 -20.61 -8.39 -3.64
N VAL A 32 -20.09 -8.06 -2.45
CA VAL A 32 -18.66 -8.26 -2.14
C VAL A 32 -18.40 -9.74 -1.92
N MET A 33 -17.33 -10.26 -2.50
CA MET A 33 -16.83 -11.61 -2.30
C MET A 33 -15.31 -11.63 -2.26
N VAL A 34 -14.73 -12.58 -1.53
CA VAL A 34 -13.28 -12.80 -1.45
C VAL A 34 -12.95 -14.10 -2.17
N LEU A 35 -11.93 -14.07 -3.02
CA LEU A 35 -11.44 -15.27 -3.71
C LEU A 35 -9.91 -15.27 -3.76
N GLY A 36 -9.34 -16.45 -3.66
CA GLY A 36 -7.90 -16.66 -3.67
C GLY A 36 -7.54 -18.02 -3.12
N GLU A 37 -6.26 -18.30 -3.05
CA GLU A 37 -5.74 -19.57 -2.54
C GLU A 37 -5.82 -19.59 -1.02
N ASP A 38 -6.40 -20.65 -0.46
CA ASP A 38 -6.52 -20.89 0.99
C ASP A 38 -7.29 -19.79 1.78
N VAL A 39 -7.95 -18.86 1.10
CA VAL A 39 -8.66 -17.74 1.75
C VAL A 39 -9.84 -18.17 2.60
N GLY A 40 -10.49 -19.27 2.22
CA GLY A 40 -11.64 -19.81 2.93
C GLY A 40 -11.26 -20.80 4.03
N ARG A 41 -10.73 -21.94 3.65
CA ARG A 41 -10.46 -23.05 4.59
C ARG A 41 -9.40 -22.70 5.64
N LEU A 42 -8.32 -22.05 5.22
CA LEU A 42 -7.20 -21.71 6.10
C LEU A 42 -7.25 -20.28 6.63
N GLY A 43 -8.10 -19.41 6.05
CA GLY A 43 -8.15 -17.99 6.40
C GLY A 43 -6.98 -17.19 5.84
N GLY A 44 -6.39 -17.64 4.73
CA GLY A 44 -5.23 -17.08 4.08
C GLY A 44 -3.90 -17.40 4.77
N VAL A 45 -2.79 -17.26 4.06
CA VAL A 45 -1.43 -17.57 4.57
C VAL A 45 -1.10 -16.71 5.80
N PHE A 46 -1.49 -15.45 5.81
CA PHE A 46 -1.26 -14.52 6.92
C PHE A 46 -2.45 -14.38 7.86
N ARG A 47 -3.54 -15.17 7.66
CA ARG A 47 -4.78 -15.11 8.44
C ARG A 47 -5.58 -13.81 8.24
N ALA A 48 -5.36 -13.11 7.14
CA ALA A 48 -6.09 -11.90 6.81
C ALA A 48 -7.58 -12.17 6.46
N THR A 49 -7.93 -13.39 6.09
CA THR A 49 -9.31 -13.82 5.74
C THR A 49 -9.90 -14.81 6.74
N ALA A 50 -9.29 -14.94 7.93
CA ALA A 50 -9.78 -15.86 8.98
C ALA A 50 -11.23 -15.54 9.38
N GLY A 51 -12.06 -16.58 9.52
CA GLY A 51 -13.46 -16.48 9.93
C GLY A 51 -14.45 -16.02 8.84
N LEU A 52 -13.98 -15.61 7.65
CA LEU A 52 -14.85 -15.11 6.59
C LEU A 52 -15.76 -16.21 6.05
N LYS A 53 -15.22 -17.39 5.77
CA LYS A 53 -15.98 -18.50 5.21
C LYS A 53 -17.04 -19.04 6.19
N GLU A 54 -16.70 -19.09 7.46
CA GLU A 54 -17.61 -19.51 8.53
C GLU A 54 -18.79 -18.55 8.68
N ARG A 55 -18.54 -17.25 8.52
CA ARG A 55 -19.56 -16.21 8.71
C ARG A 55 -20.39 -15.96 7.46
N PHE A 56 -19.78 -15.93 6.28
CA PHE A 56 -20.43 -15.49 5.05
C PHE A 56 -20.68 -16.61 4.03
N GLY A 57 -20.19 -17.81 4.30
CA GLY A 57 -20.40 -19.00 3.46
C GLY A 57 -19.36 -19.16 2.34
N ALA A 58 -19.37 -20.35 1.74
CA ALA A 58 -18.41 -20.74 0.70
C ALA A 58 -18.62 -20.00 -0.63
N ASP A 59 -19.80 -19.47 -0.89
CA ASP A 59 -20.10 -18.71 -2.09
C ASP A 59 -19.58 -17.27 -2.03
N ARG A 60 -19.27 -16.78 -0.85
CA ARG A 60 -18.76 -15.43 -0.61
C ARG A 60 -17.26 -15.41 -0.23
N CYS A 61 -16.71 -16.54 0.21
CA CYS A 61 -15.30 -16.72 0.50
C CYS A 61 -14.81 -18.00 -0.18
N VAL A 62 -14.24 -17.86 -1.36
CA VAL A 62 -14.00 -18.93 -2.32
C VAL A 62 -12.53 -19.31 -2.38
N ASP A 63 -12.21 -20.55 -1.98
CA ASP A 63 -10.89 -21.13 -2.23
C ASP A 63 -10.74 -21.46 -3.72
N THR A 64 -9.68 -20.97 -4.34
CA THR A 64 -9.34 -21.21 -5.75
C THR A 64 -8.20 -22.22 -5.90
N PRO A 65 -8.06 -22.85 -7.06
CA PRO A 65 -6.78 -23.46 -7.42
C PRO A 65 -5.64 -22.44 -7.44
N LEU A 66 -4.39 -22.94 -7.35
CA LEU A 66 -3.17 -22.15 -7.48
C LEU A 66 -3.00 -21.75 -8.98
N ALA A 67 -3.60 -20.61 -9.33
CA ALA A 67 -3.62 -20.08 -10.69
C ALA A 67 -3.99 -18.60 -10.72
N GLU A 68 -3.06 -17.70 -10.42
CA GLU A 68 -3.32 -16.27 -10.23
C GLU A 68 -3.90 -15.60 -11.50
N ALA A 69 -3.45 -16.02 -12.68
CA ALA A 69 -4.08 -15.59 -13.94
C ALA A 69 -5.55 -16.03 -14.03
N GLY A 70 -5.87 -17.23 -13.53
CA GLY A 70 -7.24 -17.75 -13.46
C GLY A 70 -8.08 -17.03 -12.43
N ILE A 71 -7.50 -16.71 -11.25
CA ILE A 71 -8.16 -15.91 -10.19
C ILE A 71 -8.61 -14.58 -10.77
N LEU A 72 -7.67 -13.84 -11.36
CA LEU A 72 -7.97 -12.51 -11.89
C LEU A 72 -8.86 -12.57 -13.13
N GLY A 73 -8.66 -13.55 -14.01
CA GLY A 73 -9.53 -13.78 -15.17
C GLY A 73 -10.98 -14.10 -14.77
N THR A 74 -11.18 -14.91 -13.74
CA THR A 74 -12.51 -15.18 -13.17
C THR A 74 -13.14 -13.92 -12.57
N ALA A 75 -12.37 -13.12 -11.85
CA ALA A 75 -12.82 -11.87 -11.28
C ALA A 75 -13.31 -10.86 -12.34
N VAL A 76 -12.72 -10.87 -13.55
CA VAL A 76 -13.23 -10.08 -14.68
C VAL A 76 -14.68 -10.46 -15.00
N GLY A 77 -14.99 -11.76 -15.11
CA GLY A 77 -16.35 -12.24 -15.34
C GLY A 77 -17.31 -11.92 -14.18
N LEU A 78 -16.84 -12.03 -12.94
CA LEU A 78 -17.61 -11.70 -11.74
C LEU A 78 -18.01 -10.22 -11.71
N CYS A 79 -17.10 -9.30 -12.02
CA CYS A 79 -17.42 -7.88 -12.16
C CYS A 79 -18.50 -7.64 -13.23
N MET A 80 -18.42 -8.32 -14.38
CA MET A 80 -19.43 -8.23 -15.42
C MET A 80 -20.80 -8.74 -14.97
N ALA A 81 -20.83 -9.70 -14.06
CA ALA A 81 -22.03 -10.26 -13.46
C ALA A 81 -22.57 -9.43 -12.27
N GLY A 82 -21.92 -8.30 -11.94
CA GLY A 82 -22.37 -7.39 -10.88
C GLY A 82 -21.77 -7.66 -9.49
N TRP A 83 -20.82 -8.56 -9.38
CA TRP A 83 -20.08 -8.80 -8.14
C TRP A 83 -18.97 -7.76 -7.92
N ARG A 84 -18.51 -7.67 -6.67
CA ARG A 84 -17.36 -6.89 -6.23
C ARG A 84 -16.28 -7.82 -5.69
N PRO A 85 -15.48 -8.44 -6.56
CA PRO A 85 -14.48 -9.41 -6.13
C PRO A 85 -13.29 -8.71 -5.46
N VAL A 86 -12.86 -9.30 -4.34
CA VAL A 86 -11.60 -9.01 -3.66
C VAL A 86 -10.70 -10.21 -3.86
N CYS A 87 -9.73 -10.09 -4.75
CA CYS A 87 -8.79 -11.16 -5.08
C CYS A 87 -7.58 -11.08 -4.16
N GLU A 88 -7.29 -12.15 -3.42
CA GLU A 88 -6.03 -12.29 -2.70
C GLU A 88 -5.00 -12.99 -3.59
N MET A 89 -3.84 -12.38 -3.78
CA MET A 89 -2.61 -13.03 -4.23
C MET A 89 -1.80 -13.37 -2.97
N GLN A 90 -1.31 -14.59 -2.84
CA GLN A 90 -0.63 -15.02 -1.62
C GLN A 90 0.65 -14.23 -1.32
N TYR A 91 1.37 -13.83 -2.39
CA TYR A 91 2.55 -13.00 -2.33
C TYR A 91 2.64 -12.09 -3.55
N ASP A 92 3.42 -11.05 -3.42
CA ASP A 92 3.66 -10.02 -4.43
C ASP A 92 4.10 -10.56 -5.79
N ALA A 93 5.19 -11.32 -5.86
CA ALA A 93 5.69 -11.84 -7.13
C ALA A 93 4.85 -13.00 -7.70
N PHE A 94 4.03 -13.67 -6.90
CA PHE A 94 3.08 -14.66 -7.43
C PHE A 94 2.00 -14.02 -8.29
N SER A 95 1.81 -12.72 -8.17
CA SER A 95 0.88 -11.97 -9.02
C SER A 95 1.37 -11.74 -10.46
N TYR A 96 2.65 -12.00 -10.78
CA TYR A 96 3.19 -11.75 -12.13
C TYR A 96 2.46 -12.48 -13.25
N PRO A 97 2.03 -13.75 -13.13
CA PRO A 97 1.20 -14.40 -14.13
C PRO A 97 -0.15 -13.72 -14.36
N ALA A 98 -0.66 -12.99 -13.36
CA ALA A 98 -1.93 -12.25 -13.45
C ALA A 98 -1.79 -10.86 -14.11
N LEU A 99 -0.57 -10.35 -14.34
CA LEU A 99 -0.36 -9.05 -14.97
C LEU A 99 -0.95 -8.97 -16.37
N ASP A 100 -1.00 -10.07 -17.12
CA ASP A 100 -1.67 -10.12 -18.42
C ASP A 100 -3.16 -9.74 -18.28
N GLN A 101 -3.86 -10.33 -17.32
CA GLN A 101 -5.27 -10.02 -17.06
C GLN A 101 -5.45 -8.59 -16.56
N LEU A 102 -4.54 -8.12 -15.70
CA LEU A 102 -4.56 -6.76 -15.19
C LEU A 102 -4.42 -5.74 -16.32
N ILE A 103 -3.37 -5.86 -17.14
CA ILE A 103 -3.03 -4.89 -18.18
C ILE A 103 -4.02 -4.94 -19.34
N ASN A 104 -4.37 -6.13 -19.81
CA ASN A 104 -5.18 -6.31 -21.02
C ASN A 104 -6.69 -6.19 -20.76
N HIS A 105 -7.16 -6.51 -19.56
CA HIS A 105 -8.59 -6.52 -19.26
C HIS A 105 -8.96 -5.52 -18.16
N VAL A 106 -8.47 -5.71 -16.93
CA VAL A 106 -8.89 -4.96 -15.75
C VAL A 106 -8.72 -3.45 -15.93
N GLY A 107 -7.50 -3.01 -16.24
CA GLY A 107 -7.18 -1.59 -16.38
C GLY A 107 -7.84 -0.91 -17.60
N ARG A 108 -8.27 -1.68 -18.60
CA ARG A 108 -8.82 -1.13 -19.86
C ARG A 108 -10.34 -1.22 -19.99
N TYR A 109 -10.99 -1.94 -19.10
CA TYR A 109 -12.41 -2.29 -19.30
C TYR A 109 -13.32 -1.05 -19.33
N ARG A 110 -13.15 -0.14 -18.38
CA ARG A 110 -13.90 1.12 -18.35
C ARG A 110 -13.68 1.95 -19.61
N TRP A 111 -12.44 2.02 -20.11
CA TRP A 111 -12.12 2.69 -21.37
C TRP A 111 -12.80 2.03 -22.58
N ARG A 112 -12.70 0.70 -22.71
CA ARG A 112 -13.33 -0.07 -23.80
C ARG A 112 -14.84 0.12 -23.86
N THR A 113 -15.48 0.24 -22.69
CA THR A 113 -16.93 0.46 -22.60
C THR A 113 -17.32 1.94 -22.67
N ARG A 114 -16.36 2.84 -22.92
CA ARG A 114 -16.56 4.30 -22.97
C ARG A 114 -17.23 4.83 -21.69
N GLY A 115 -16.82 4.34 -20.54
CA GLY A 115 -17.34 4.71 -19.23
C GLY A 115 -18.73 4.14 -18.88
N LYS A 116 -19.33 3.31 -19.74
CA LYS A 116 -20.68 2.76 -19.51
C LYS A 116 -20.71 1.72 -18.39
N MET A 117 -19.57 1.08 -18.10
CA MET A 117 -19.46 0.07 -17.04
C MET A 117 -18.38 0.44 -16.07
N SER A 118 -18.67 0.31 -14.79
CA SER A 118 -17.70 0.31 -13.71
C SER A 118 -17.03 -1.07 -13.62
N PHE A 119 -15.87 -1.12 -12.93
CA PHE A 119 -15.12 -2.36 -12.75
C PHE A 119 -14.60 -2.46 -11.32
N PRO A 120 -15.50 -2.67 -10.34
CA PRO A 120 -15.17 -2.63 -8.91
C PRO A 120 -14.45 -3.90 -8.49
N LEU A 121 -13.14 -3.96 -8.76
CA LEU A 121 -12.29 -5.10 -8.45
C LEU A 121 -11.16 -4.67 -7.54
N VAL A 122 -10.93 -5.40 -6.46
CA VAL A 122 -9.77 -5.24 -5.60
C VAL A 122 -8.81 -6.41 -5.79
N ILE A 123 -7.54 -6.10 -5.96
CA ILE A 123 -6.45 -7.07 -5.85
C ILE A 123 -5.67 -6.68 -4.60
N ARG A 124 -5.62 -7.57 -3.62
CA ARG A 124 -4.82 -7.37 -2.42
C ARG A 124 -3.72 -8.40 -2.33
N MET A 125 -2.56 -7.98 -1.85
CA MET A 125 -1.42 -8.88 -1.72
C MET A 125 -0.45 -8.41 -0.65
N PRO A 126 0.09 -9.32 0.15
CA PRO A 126 1.27 -9.05 0.97
C PRO A 126 2.45 -8.70 0.06
N TYR A 127 3.26 -7.68 0.42
CA TYR A 127 4.40 -7.29 -0.39
C TYR A 127 5.59 -6.84 0.45
N GLY A 128 6.75 -6.71 -0.20
CA GLY A 128 7.94 -6.14 0.36
C GLY A 128 8.74 -7.13 1.22
N GLY A 129 9.96 -6.76 1.51
CA GLY A 129 10.92 -7.57 2.23
C GLY A 129 10.96 -7.35 3.74
N GLY A 130 12.10 -7.74 4.34
CA GLY A 130 12.36 -7.61 5.76
C GLY A 130 11.83 -8.75 6.61
N VAL A 131 11.35 -9.84 6.00
CA VAL A 131 10.79 -11.01 6.68
C VAL A 131 11.60 -12.30 6.44
N ARG A 132 12.68 -12.19 5.67
CA ARG A 132 13.63 -13.29 5.38
C ARG A 132 12.96 -14.48 4.71
N ALA A 133 12.05 -14.22 3.79
CA ALA A 133 11.36 -15.24 3.02
C ALA A 133 12.23 -15.73 1.84
N PRO A 134 11.84 -16.85 1.18
CA PRO A 134 12.52 -17.34 -0.01
C PRO A 134 12.28 -16.43 -1.23
N GLU A 135 12.97 -16.72 -2.33
CA GLU A 135 12.81 -16.03 -3.61
C GLU A 135 11.34 -15.92 -4.03
N LEU A 136 10.96 -14.82 -4.65
CA LEU A 136 9.59 -14.47 -5.10
C LEU A 136 8.59 -14.21 -3.95
N HIS A 137 9.06 -14.05 -2.72
CA HIS A 137 8.18 -13.77 -1.59
C HIS A 137 8.40 -12.38 -0.98
N ASP A 138 9.40 -11.62 -1.45
CA ASP A 138 9.82 -10.35 -0.84
C ASP A 138 10.02 -9.22 -1.87
N ASP A 139 9.42 -9.34 -3.04
CA ASP A 139 9.52 -8.33 -4.08
C ASP A 139 8.71 -7.06 -3.73
N SER A 140 9.04 -5.97 -4.40
CA SER A 140 8.31 -4.70 -4.33
C SER A 140 7.88 -4.28 -5.75
N PRO A 141 6.81 -4.91 -6.28
CA PRO A 141 6.43 -4.80 -7.68
C PRO A 141 5.46 -3.64 -7.97
N GLU A 142 5.23 -2.72 -7.04
CA GLU A 142 4.20 -1.69 -7.13
C GLU A 142 4.29 -0.87 -8.42
N THR A 143 5.50 -0.71 -8.99
CA THR A 143 5.72 0.05 -10.23
C THR A 143 4.97 -0.53 -11.43
N TYR A 144 4.88 -1.85 -11.56
CA TYR A 144 4.13 -2.47 -12.66
C TYR A 144 2.63 -2.12 -12.62
N TYR A 145 2.10 -1.98 -11.42
CA TYR A 145 0.69 -1.65 -11.17
C TYR A 145 0.43 -0.15 -11.33
N VAL A 146 1.30 0.68 -10.79
CA VAL A 146 1.22 2.14 -10.93
C VAL A 146 1.32 2.54 -12.40
N HIS A 147 2.22 1.91 -13.18
CA HIS A 147 2.37 2.18 -14.61
C HIS A 147 1.17 1.72 -15.44
N THR A 148 0.32 0.82 -14.92
CA THR A 148 -0.87 0.32 -15.64
C THR A 148 -2.00 1.36 -15.62
N PRO A 149 -2.41 1.95 -16.78
CA PRO A 149 -3.54 2.88 -16.84
C PRO A 149 -4.85 2.23 -16.39
N GLY A 150 -5.70 3.01 -15.69
CA GLY A 150 -7.02 2.55 -15.24
C GLY A 150 -7.02 1.73 -13.95
N VAL A 151 -5.87 1.62 -13.28
CA VAL A 151 -5.71 0.94 -11.99
C VAL A 151 -5.27 1.96 -10.95
N LYS A 152 -5.83 1.92 -9.74
CA LYS A 152 -5.39 2.67 -8.56
C LYS A 152 -4.51 1.79 -7.68
N VAL A 153 -3.61 2.40 -6.88
CA VAL A 153 -2.68 1.68 -6.02
C VAL A 153 -2.62 2.32 -4.64
N ALA A 154 -2.88 1.54 -3.60
CA ALA A 154 -2.82 1.97 -2.20
C ALA A 154 -1.88 1.08 -1.38
N ILE A 155 -1.16 1.67 -0.45
CA ILE A 155 -0.18 1.00 0.42
C ILE A 155 -0.25 1.60 1.82
N PRO A 156 -0.95 0.97 2.78
CA PRO A 156 -1.08 1.47 4.14
C PRO A 156 0.22 1.36 4.94
N SER A 157 0.40 2.24 5.90
CA SER A 157 1.49 2.18 6.89
C SER A 157 1.00 1.95 8.31
N THR A 158 -0.30 2.12 8.57
CA THR A 158 -0.92 1.96 9.90
C THR A 158 -2.11 1.00 9.85
N PRO A 159 -2.51 0.39 10.98
CA PRO A 159 -3.71 -0.44 11.04
C PRO A 159 -5.00 0.30 10.64
N ALA A 160 -5.18 1.54 11.09
CA ALA A 160 -6.35 2.34 10.73
C ALA A 160 -6.40 2.61 9.22
N ASP A 161 -5.25 2.95 8.60
CA ASP A 161 -5.16 3.15 7.16
C ASP A 161 -5.38 1.84 6.39
N ALA A 162 -4.89 0.70 6.89
CA ALA A 162 -5.12 -0.60 6.27
C ALA A 162 -6.62 -0.91 6.17
N LYS A 163 -7.37 -0.72 7.26
CA LYS A 163 -8.83 -0.85 7.26
C LYS A 163 -9.48 0.16 6.32
N GLY A 164 -9.14 1.44 6.46
CA GLY A 164 -9.81 2.52 5.76
C GLY A 164 -9.54 2.54 4.26
N LEU A 165 -8.31 2.28 3.83
CA LEU A 165 -7.94 2.23 2.42
C LEU A 165 -8.51 0.98 1.73
N LEU A 166 -8.54 -0.18 2.42
CA LEU A 166 -9.17 -1.38 1.87
C LEU A 166 -10.69 -1.20 1.73
N ALA A 167 -11.35 -0.60 2.70
CA ALA A 167 -12.76 -0.26 2.59
C ALA A 167 -13.03 0.71 1.43
N ALA A 168 -12.19 1.75 1.27
CA ALA A 168 -12.28 2.66 0.13
C ALA A 168 -12.08 1.94 -1.20
N ALA A 169 -11.12 1.02 -1.27
CA ALA A 169 -10.84 0.22 -2.46
C ALA A 169 -12.02 -0.68 -2.85
N ILE A 170 -12.64 -1.36 -1.89
CA ILE A 170 -13.81 -2.23 -2.13
C ILE A 170 -15.01 -1.41 -2.61
N ARG A 171 -15.16 -0.18 -2.12
CA ARG A 171 -16.26 0.72 -2.51
C ARG A 171 -16.01 1.46 -3.81
N ASP A 172 -14.78 1.51 -4.29
CA ASP A 172 -14.43 2.21 -5.52
C ASP A 172 -15.09 1.56 -6.76
N PRO A 173 -15.57 2.35 -7.72
CA PRO A 173 -16.13 1.82 -8.97
C PRO A 173 -15.06 1.34 -9.97
N ASP A 174 -13.80 1.63 -9.73
CA ASP A 174 -12.66 1.28 -10.57
C ASP A 174 -11.70 0.31 -9.87
N PRO A 175 -10.83 -0.39 -10.61
CA PRO A 175 -9.91 -1.36 -10.03
C PRO A 175 -8.90 -0.71 -9.07
N VAL A 176 -8.70 -1.33 -7.92
CA VAL A 176 -7.71 -0.89 -6.92
C VAL A 176 -6.82 -2.07 -6.54
N VAL A 177 -5.52 -1.83 -6.53
CA VAL A 177 -4.52 -2.74 -5.94
C VAL A 177 -4.14 -2.23 -4.57
N VAL A 178 -4.24 -3.09 -3.56
CA VAL A 178 -3.84 -2.80 -2.18
C VAL A 178 -2.65 -3.69 -1.83
N PHE A 179 -1.49 -3.08 -1.72
CA PHE A 179 -0.29 -3.75 -1.23
C PHE A 179 -0.24 -3.67 0.29
N GLU A 180 -0.04 -4.79 0.93
CA GLU A 180 -0.05 -4.92 2.38
C GLU A 180 1.38 -5.24 2.88
N PRO A 181 2.06 -4.28 3.54
CA PRO A 181 3.47 -4.45 3.89
C PRO A 181 3.69 -5.56 4.92
N LYS A 182 4.32 -6.68 4.50
CA LYS A 182 4.56 -7.85 5.36
C LYS A 182 5.37 -7.53 6.61
N LEU A 183 6.40 -6.70 6.46
CA LEU A 183 7.28 -6.30 7.57
C LEU A 183 6.50 -5.73 8.75
N ILE A 184 5.43 -5.01 8.47
CA ILE A 184 4.64 -4.34 9.52
C ILE A 184 3.30 -5.03 9.82
N TYR A 185 3.00 -6.16 9.19
CA TYR A 185 1.75 -6.90 9.39
C TYR A 185 1.45 -7.20 10.88
N ARG A 186 2.50 -7.59 11.64
CA ARG A 186 2.40 -7.99 13.05
C ARG A 186 3.29 -7.15 13.98
N THR A 187 3.88 -6.08 13.47
CA THR A 187 4.69 -5.14 14.24
C THR A 187 4.03 -3.79 14.35
N ALA A 188 3.35 -3.30 13.30
CA ALA A 188 2.52 -2.11 13.40
C ALA A 188 1.25 -2.41 14.17
N ARG A 189 1.09 -1.75 15.31
CA ARG A 189 -0.06 -1.86 16.20
C ARG A 189 -0.61 -0.47 16.49
N GLY A 190 -1.92 -0.30 16.43
CA GLY A 190 -2.57 0.99 16.65
C GLY A 190 -4.07 0.88 16.82
N GLU A 191 -4.69 1.97 17.19
CA GLU A 191 -6.14 2.08 17.30
C GLU A 191 -6.79 1.96 15.93
N VAL A 192 -7.86 1.18 15.85
CA VAL A 192 -8.66 0.97 14.64
C VAL A 192 -10.11 1.28 14.96
N PRO A 193 -10.75 2.26 14.29
CA PRO A 193 -12.15 2.56 14.49
C PRO A 193 -13.04 1.33 14.28
N GLU A 194 -14.00 1.10 15.18
CA GLU A 194 -14.98 0.02 15.03
C GLU A 194 -16.00 0.35 13.91
N GLY A 195 -16.61 -0.70 13.35
CA GLY A 195 -17.59 -0.56 12.29
C GLY A 195 -17.00 0.00 10.99
N GLU A 196 -17.76 0.84 10.30
CA GLU A 196 -17.34 1.43 9.03
C GLU A 196 -16.25 2.49 9.26
N HIS A 197 -15.15 2.33 8.55
CA HIS A 197 -14.06 3.31 8.52
C HIS A 197 -13.52 3.40 7.09
N VAL A 198 -13.44 4.59 6.54
CA VAL A 198 -13.01 4.84 5.15
C VAL A 198 -11.96 5.93 5.15
N VAL A 199 -10.83 5.64 4.52
CA VAL A 199 -9.78 6.62 4.22
C VAL A 199 -9.81 6.88 2.72
N PRO A 200 -10.02 8.11 2.25
CA PRO A 200 -10.10 8.42 0.83
C PRO A 200 -8.80 8.08 0.10
N LEU A 201 -8.92 7.43 -1.07
CA LEU A 201 -7.78 7.24 -1.97
C LEU A 201 -7.31 8.60 -2.52
N GLY A 202 -6.00 8.76 -2.70
CA GLY A 202 -5.39 10.01 -3.17
C GLY A 202 -5.25 11.08 -2.09
N ARG A 203 -5.18 10.68 -0.82
CA ARG A 203 -4.92 11.58 0.32
C ARG A 203 -3.75 11.08 1.15
N ALA A 204 -2.65 11.84 1.09
CA ALA A 204 -1.48 11.61 1.92
C ALA A 204 -1.73 12.04 3.38
N ARG A 205 -0.82 11.66 4.27
CA ARG A 205 -0.85 12.01 5.70
C ARG A 205 0.51 12.51 6.14
N VAL A 206 0.56 13.63 6.83
CA VAL A 206 1.73 14.01 7.60
C VAL A 206 1.78 13.11 8.83
N ALA A 207 2.73 12.15 8.83
CA ALA A 207 2.94 11.22 9.93
C ALA A 207 3.72 11.88 11.07
N ARG A 208 4.65 12.78 10.73
CA ARG A 208 5.42 13.61 11.66
C ARG A 208 5.59 15.01 11.07
N GLU A 209 5.37 16.03 11.86
CA GLU A 209 5.64 17.41 11.46
C GLU A 209 7.14 17.71 11.48
N GLY A 210 7.59 18.55 10.56
CA GLY A 210 8.98 19.02 10.46
C GLY A 210 9.11 20.25 9.58
N SER A 211 10.32 20.87 9.57
CA SER A 211 10.55 22.14 8.88
C SER A 211 11.79 22.16 7.96
N ASP A 212 12.69 21.21 8.06
CA ASP A 212 13.99 21.27 7.37
C ASP A 212 14.10 20.36 6.17
N VAL A 213 13.51 19.14 6.24
CA VAL A 213 13.53 18.12 5.19
C VAL A 213 12.24 17.33 5.20
N THR A 214 11.63 17.08 4.05
CA THR A 214 10.52 16.13 3.89
C THR A 214 11.06 14.74 3.57
N LEU A 215 10.76 13.76 4.40
CA LEU A 215 10.92 12.33 4.13
C LEU A 215 9.62 11.80 3.53
N VAL A 216 9.61 11.56 2.22
CA VAL A 216 8.45 11.02 1.51
C VAL A 216 8.53 9.50 1.53
N ALA A 217 7.52 8.82 2.08
CA ALA A 217 7.52 7.38 2.23
C ALA A 217 6.13 6.77 2.05
N TYR A 218 6.07 5.45 1.96
CA TYR A 218 4.83 4.67 1.94
C TYR A 218 5.05 3.27 2.54
N GLY A 219 3.99 2.64 3.00
CA GLY A 219 4.04 1.28 3.55
C GLY A 219 5.02 1.14 4.71
N ALA A 220 5.85 0.09 4.69
CA ALA A 220 6.82 -0.20 5.74
C ALA A 220 7.93 0.86 5.87
N MET A 221 8.11 1.69 4.85
CA MET A 221 9.13 2.74 4.87
C MET A 221 8.71 3.96 5.72
N VAL A 222 7.43 4.13 6.03
CA VAL A 222 6.95 5.23 6.87
C VAL A 222 7.49 5.12 8.30
N PRO A 223 7.27 4.03 9.06
CA PRO A 223 7.85 3.89 10.40
C PRO A 223 9.38 3.85 10.39
N LEU A 224 10.01 3.46 9.28
CA LEU A 224 11.45 3.56 9.13
C LEU A 224 11.91 5.01 9.02
N ALA A 225 11.20 5.83 8.24
CA ALA A 225 11.45 7.26 8.10
C ALA A 225 11.22 8.02 9.42
N GLU A 226 10.20 7.67 10.19
CA GLU A 226 9.95 8.23 11.52
C GLU A 226 11.13 7.95 12.46
N ARG A 227 11.65 6.70 12.50
CA ARG A 227 12.85 6.38 13.29
C ARG A 227 14.10 7.11 12.82
N ALA A 228 14.24 7.34 11.50
CA ALA A 228 15.35 8.13 10.99
C ALA A 228 15.22 9.61 11.39
N ALA A 229 14.01 10.14 11.42
CA ALA A 229 13.74 11.47 11.93
C ALA A 229 14.06 11.59 13.43
N ASP A 230 13.72 10.57 14.24
CA ASP A 230 14.10 10.51 15.67
C ASP A 230 15.62 10.47 15.86
N ALA A 231 16.34 9.72 15.03
CA ALA A 231 17.80 9.64 15.08
C ALA A 231 18.50 10.95 14.68
N LEU A 232 17.78 11.85 14.04
CA LEU A 232 18.25 13.18 13.62
C LEU A 232 17.78 14.29 14.57
N ASP A 233 17.11 13.97 15.67
CA ASP A 233 16.67 14.98 16.63
C ASP A 233 17.84 15.82 17.14
N GLY A 234 17.71 17.16 17.04
CA GLY A 234 18.78 18.11 17.34
C GLY A 234 19.72 18.41 16.16
N GLU A 235 19.68 17.64 15.07
CA GLU A 235 20.42 17.92 13.83
C GLU A 235 19.50 18.52 12.75
N ALA A 236 18.29 17.97 12.58
CA ALA A 236 17.31 18.38 11.58
C ALA A 236 15.87 18.09 12.02
N SER A 237 14.96 19.00 11.72
CA SER A 237 13.52 18.81 11.88
C SER A 237 12.94 18.17 10.63
N CYS A 238 12.79 16.85 10.65
CA CYS A 238 12.29 16.08 9.51
C CYS A 238 10.76 15.93 9.56
N GLU A 239 10.09 16.34 8.48
CA GLU A 239 8.69 16.00 8.23
C GLU A 239 8.62 14.62 7.58
N VAL A 240 7.70 13.77 8.01
CA VAL A 240 7.43 12.48 7.38
C VAL A 240 6.08 12.54 6.68
N LEU A 241 6.08 12.45 5.36
CA LEU A 241 4.88 12.41 4.52
C LEU A 241 4.61 10.99 4.08
N ASP A 242 3.55 10.40 4.59
CA ASP A 242 3.02 9.10 4.20
C ASP A 242 2.09 9.26 2.99
N LEU A 243 2.48 8.72 1.84
CA LEU A 243 1.70 8.86 0.61
C LEU A 243 0.38 8.09 0.64
N ARG A 244 0.29 6.97 1.39
CA ARG A 244 -0.89 6.08 1.45
C ARG A 244 -1.34 5.52 0.11
N THR A 245 -1.35 6.34 -0.92
CA THR A 245 -1.71 5.99 -2.30
C THR A 245 -0.62 6.45 -3.26
N LEU A 246 -0.20 5.54 -4.13
CA LEU A 246 0.74 5.87 -5.19
C LEU A 246 0.00 6.36 -6.44
N LYS A 247 -1.24 5.88 -6.63
CA LYS A 247 -2.09 6.30 -7.74
C LYS A 247 -3.56 6.26 -7.32
N PRO A 248 -4.27 7.40 -7.30
CA PRO A 248 -3.72 8.74 -7.57
C PRO A 248 -2.75 9.21 -6.49
N LEU A 249 -1.71 9.94 -6.89
CA LEU A 249 -0.80 10.61 -5.98
C LEU A 249 -1.46 11.89 -5.43
N ASP A 250 -1.32 12.15 -4.14
CA ASP A 250 -1.68 13.44 -3.54
C ASP A 250 -0.57 14.47 -3.80
N GLU A 251 -0.57 15.00 -5.02
CA GLU A 251 0.43 15.99 -5.42
C GLU A 251 0.32 17.28 -4.59
N GLU A 252 -0.89 17.66 -4.18
CA GLU A 252 -1.11 18.86 -3.37
C GLU A 252 -0.37 18.76 -2.03
N ALA A 253 -0.54 17.65 -1.31
CA ALA A 253 0.14 17.41 -0.06
C ALA A 253 1.67 17.29 -0.24
N LEU A 254 2.11 16.62 -1.31
CA LEU A 254 3.53 16.50 -1.64
C LEU A 254 4.19 17.88 -1.87
N LEU A 255 3.56 18.71 -2.69
CA LEU A 255 4.07 20.04 -3.02
C LEU A 255 4.02 21.00 -1.81
N ALA A 256 2.95 20.91 -1.00
CA ALA A 256 2.83 21.72 0.23
C ALA A 256 3.93 21.36 1.25
N SER A 257 4.19 20.06 1.44
CA SER A 257 5.23 19.58 2.35
C SER A 257 6.63 20.03 1.89
N VAL A 258 6.95 19.79 0.62
CA VAL A 258 8.28 20.15 0.08
C VAL A 258 8.44 21.66 -0.05
N GLY A 259 7.39 22.40 -0.38
CA GLY A 259 7.40 23.88 -0.37
C GLY A 259 7.69 24.46 1.02
N LYS A 260 7.21 23.81 2.08
CA LYS A 260 7.49 24.17 3.48
C LYS A 260 8.96 23.94 3.84
N THR A 261 9.50 22.76 3.52
CA THR A 261 10.83 22.33 3.97
C THR A 261 11.96 22.71 3.00
N GLY A 262 11.65 22.84 1.73
CA GLY A 262 12.61 23.12 0.65
C GLY A 262 13.52 21.95 0.29
N ARG A 263 13.37 20.77 0.89
CA ARG A 263 14.24 19.60 0.70
C ARG A 263 13.45 18.31 0.75
N ALA A 264 13.81 17.33 -0.08
CA ALA A 264 13.11 16.05 -0.13
C ALA A 264 14.05 14.85 -0.19
N VAL A 265 13.77 13.83 0.62
CA VAL A 265 14.33 12.48 0.52
C VAL A 265 13.17 11.52 0.34
N VAL A 266 13.15 10.77 -0.78
CA VAL A 266 12.12 9.77 -1.05
C VAL A 266 12.63 8.40 -0.65
N VAL A 267 11.88 7.68 0.18
CA VAL A 267 12.25 6.38 0.74
C VAL A 267 11.31 5.31 0.20
N GLN A 268 11.87 4.30 -0.47
CA GLN A 268 11.14 3.12 -0.96
C GLN A 268 12.01 1.88 -0.85
N GLU A 269 11.43 0.70 -0.68
CA GLU A 269 12.18 -0.56 -0.69
C GLU A 269 12.40 -1.13 -2.11
N ALA A 270 11.55 -0.78 -3.06
CA ALA A 270 11.70 -1.16 -4.46
C ALA A 270 13.07 -0.73 -5.05
N PRO A 271 13.53 -1.40 -6.13
CA PRO A 271 14.72 -1.00 -6.86
C PRO A 271 14.71 0.46 -7.30
N ARG A 272 15.90 1.02 -7.50
CA ARG A 272 16.08 2.44 -7.81
C ARG A 272 15.61 2.83 -9.21
N VAL A 273 15.92 1.97 -10.20
CA VAL A 273 15.59 2.24 -11.61
C VAL A 273 14.09 2.08 -11.82
N CYS A 274 13.46 3.14 -12.33
CA CYS A 274 12.00 3.21 -12.58
C CYS A 274 11.12 2.93 -11.35
N GLY A 275 11.66 2.91 -10.12
CA GLY A 275 10.85 2.85 -8.91
C GLY A 275 10.01 4.11 -8.74
N PHE A 276 8.94 4.05 -7.95
CA PHE A 276 7.99 5.17 -7.78
C PHE A 276 8.63 6.47 -7.28
N ALA A 277 9.73 6.37 -6.53
CA ALA A 277 10.51 7.54 -6.13
C ALA A 277 11.05 8.37 -7.32
N ALA A 278 11.15 7.79 -8.51
CA ALA A 278 11.51 8.53 -9.72
C ALA A 278 10.36 9.42 -10.20
N GLU A 279 9.12 8.94 -10.11
CA GLU A 279 7.92 9.74 -10.40
C GLU A 279 7.78 10.90 -9.42
N VAL A 280 7.92 10.64 -8.11
CA VAL A 280 7.90 11.70 -7.10
C VAL A 280 8.98 12.77 -7.40
N ALA A 281 10.20 12.36 -7.76
CA ALA A 281 11.26 13.28 -8.11
C ALA A 281 10.94 14.08 -9.38
N ALA A 282 10.28 13.47 -10.38
CA ALA A 282 9.84 14.16 -11.59
C ALA A 282 8.77 15.20 -11.29
N VAL A 283 7.74 14.85 -10.51
CA VAL A 283 6.68 15.79 -10.07
C VAL A 283 7.30 17.00 -9.35
N LEU A 284 8.24 16.77 -8.43
CA LEU A 284 8.93 17.85 -7.72
C LEU A 284 9.79 18.71 -8.66
N ALA A 285 10.48 18.10 -9.62
CA ALA A 285 11.25 18.84 -10.61
C ALA A 285 10.38 19.69 -11.55
N GLU A 286 9.20 19.20 -11.91
CA GLU A 286 8.28 19.92 -12.81
C GLU A 286 7.51 21.04 -12.09
N LYS A 287 7.12 20.83 -10.81
CA LYS A 287 6.15 21.68 -10.13
C LYS A 287 6.69 22.45 -8.93
N ALA A 288 7.85 22.06 -8.37
CA ALA A 288 8.44 22.65 -7.16
C ALA A 288 9.92 22.98 -7.32
N ILE A 289 10.45 23.06 -8.54
CA ILE A 289 11.90 23.27 -8.78
C ILE A 289 12.44 24.56 -8.13
N PHE A 290 11.62 25.61 -8.04
CA PHE A 290 11.99 26.88 -7.43
C PHE A 290 11.87 26.91 -5.91
N ASP A 291 11.18 25.91 -5.31
CA ASP A 291 11.06 25.74 -3.87
C ASP A 291 12.19 24.88 -3.31
N LEU A 292 12.84 24.07 -4.19
CA LEU A 292 13.92 23.19 -3.79
C LEU A 292 15.22 23.95 -3.50
N ARG A 293 15.81 23.64 -2.33
CA ARG A 293 17.12 24.17 -1.87
C ARG A 293 18.26 23.18 -2.09
N GLY A 294 18.00 22.06 -2.76
CA GLY A 294 18.97 21.02 -3.07
C GLY A 294 18.35 19.94 -3.95
N PRO A 295 19.11 18.92 -4.35
CA PRO A 295 18.58 17.82 -5.16
C PRO A 295 17.59 16.96 -4.40
N VAL A 296 16.61 16.38 -5.08
CA VAL A 296 15.75 15.32 -4.52
C VAL A 296 16.59 14.04 -4.40
N LEU A 297 16.81 13.57 -3.17
CA LEU A 297 17.55 12.33 -2.92
C LEU A 297 16.59 11.14 -2.81
N ARG A 298 17.06 9.95 -3.19
CA ARG A 298 16.28 8.71 -3.14
C ARG A 298 17.06 7.66 -2.35
N VAL A 299 16.47 7.14 -1.28
CA VAL A 299 16.95 5.98 -0.52
C VAL A 299 16.07 4.79 -0.92
N THR A 300 16.65 3.80 -1.59
CA THR A 300 15.92 2.72 -2.27
C THR A 300 16.58 1.39 -2.02
N GLY A 301 15.92 0.28 -2.38
CA GLY A 301 16.59 -0.96 -2.69
C GLY A 301 17.60 -0.79 -3.83
N TYR A 302 18.38 -1.82 -4.08
CA TYR A 302 19.37 -1.85 -5.16
C TYR A 302 18.77 -2.45 -6.45
N ASP A 303 19.37 -2.14 -7.59
CA ASP A 303 18.92 -2.65 -8.91
C ASP A 303 19.43 -4.08 -9.15
N VAL A 304 19.02 -4.99 -8.27
CA VAL A 304 19.28 -6.43 -8.32
C VAL A 304 17.99 -7.18 -7.95
N PRO A 305 17.81 -8.46 -8.32
CA PRO A 305 16.75 -9.28 -7.77
C PRO A 305 16.80 -9.24 -6.24
N TYR A 306 15.62 -9.31 -5.60
CA TYR A 306 15.59 -9.26 -4.14
C TYR A 306 16.48 -10.37 -3.56
N PRO A 307 17.42 -10.04 -2.66
CA PRO A 307 18.43 -11.00 -2.22
C PRO A 307 17.86 -12.03 -1.25
N TYR A 308 18.54 -13.17 -1.17
CA TYR A 308 18.24 -14.16 -0.14
C TYR A 308 18.46 -13.60 1.28
N TRP A 309 17.76 -14.18 2.23
CA TRP A 309 17.67 -13.78 3.63
C TRP A 309 18.99 -13.38 4.32
N GLN A 310 20.14 -13.94 3.90
CA GLN A 310 21.45 -13.64 4.51
C GLN A 310 21.94 -12.21 4.28
N ILE A 311 21.56 -11.59 3.18
CA ILE A 311 22.00 -10.22 2.81
C ILE A 311 20.85 -9.24 2.66
N GLU A 312 19.65 -9.61 3.08
CA GLU A 312 18.45 -8.78 3.04
C GLU A 312 18.66 -7.45 3.76
N ASP A 313 19.28 -7.46 4.95
CA ASP A 313 19.52 -6.25 5.74
C ASP A 313 20.42 -5.23 4.99
N ALA A 314 21.33 -5.72 4.13
CA ALA A 314 22.15 -4.85 3.30
C ALA A 314 21.40 -4.25 2.10
N TYR A 315 20.36 -4.94 1.63
CA TYR A 315 19.53 -4.49 0.51
C TYR A 315 18.52 -3.43 0.94
N MET A 316 17.85 -3.65 2.06
CA MET A 316 16.77 -2.80 2.55
C MET A 316 17.25 -1.38 2.89
N PRO A 317 16.42 -0.35 2.69
CA PRO A 317 16.66 0.93 3.32
C PRO A 317 16.83 0.79 4.84
N SER A 318 17.71 1.60 5.42
CA SER A 318 17.94 1.61 6.87
C SER A 318 17.87 3.03 7.43
N VAL A 319 17.73 3.14 8.75
CA VAL A 319 17.75 4.43 9.47
C VAL A 319 19.01 5.20 9.12
N GLU A 320 20.17 4.54 9.12
CA GLU A 320 21.46 5.14 8.82
C GLU A 320 21.52 5.67 7.38
N ARG A 321 21.04 4.89 6.40
CA ARG A 321 21.00 5.31 4.99
C ARG A 321 20.11 6.53 4.77
N ILE A 322 18.97 6.62 5.49
CA ILE A 322 18.08 7.78 5.43
C ILE A 322 18.74 8.98 6.10
N ALA A 323 19.29 8.82 7.30
CA ALA A 323 19.97 9.90 8.04
C ALA A 323 21.18 10.46 7.26
N ASP A 324 21.98 9.59 6.63
CA ASP A 324 23.09 10.02 5.78
C ASP A 324 22.61 10.80 4.54
N ALA A 325 21.48 10.42 3.95
CA ALA A 325 20.90 11.17 2.84
C ALA A 325 20.44 12.57 3.30
N VAL A 326 19.81 12.67 4.47
CA VAL A 326 19.42 13.97 5.06
C VAL A 326 20.64 14.83 5.32
N ARG A 327 21.69 14.32 5.99
CA ARG A 327 22.91 15.08 6.27
C ARG A 327 23.59 15.59 4.99
N ARG A 328 23.68 14.75 3.96
CA ARG A 328 24.20 15.16 2.65
C ARG A 328 23.37 16.26 2.01
N LEU A 329 22.05 16.18 2.13
CA LEU A 329 21.14 17.18 1.57
C LEU A 329 21.21 18.52 2.33
N LEU A 330 21.44 18.48 3.64
CA LEU A 330 21.63 19.70 4.44
C LEU A 330 22.97 20.39 4.19
N ALA A 331 23.98 19.63 3.75
CA ALA A 331 25.32 20.14 3.43
C ALA A 331 25.45 20.66 1.99
N SER A 332 24.43 20.42 1.13
CA SER A 332 24.42 20.87 -0.26
C SER A 332 23.80 22.27 -0.41
#